data_b5cf8db5e535ee90f3e485f130cedbc4
#
_entry.id   b5cf8db5e535ee90f3e485f130cedbc4
#
_cell.length_a   1.000
_cell.length_b   1.000
_cell.length_c   1.000
_cell.angle_alpha   90.00
_cell.angle_beta   90.00
_cell.angle_gamma   90.00
#
_symmetry.space_group_name_H-M   'P 1'
#
loop_
_entity.id
_entity.type
_entity.pdbx_description
1 polymer ?
#
loop_
_entity_poly.entity_id
_entity_poly.type
_entity_poly.pdbx_seq_one_letter_code
_entity_poly.pdbx_strand_id
1 'polypeptide(L)'
;MKNNMTPSHWLAIPAVALSLSVSGLASAQDTTLKAVTDPSFVPFEMMDQESGEMVGFDMDILHEIADRAGFDVDLNTMDFNGIIPAVQTGNVDLAIAGITITDERQQIVDFSDPYYDSGLRILVADGSDVSSLDDLEGKRIATKIGSTSYDYLQEKLGDSAEITPYPGSSDMYMALMGGSADAVFYDAPNVGYFAQTKGEGKVKTVGPLYEGQQYGIAFAKGSDWVEPANEALEAMHEDGTYDDIHKKWFGEAPESE
;
A
#
# COMPACT_ATOMS: atom_id res chain seq x y z
N MET A 1 -68.22 9.02 -80.43
CA MET A 1 -67.11 8.22 -79.98
C MET A 1 -66.19 9.11 -79.21
N LYS A 2 -66.28 9.11 -77.83
CA LYS A 2 -65.43 9.88 -76.94
C LYS A 2 -64.92 8.95 -75.90
N ASN A 3 -63.63 8.64 -75.93
CA ASN A 3 -62.93 7.86 -74.89
C ASN A 3 -62.69 8.72 -73.69
N ASN A 4 -63.24 8.33 -72.54
CA ASN A 4 -62.87 8.88 -71.25
C ASN A 4 -61.83 7.98 -70.60
N MET A 5 -60.60 8.46 -70.47
CA MET A 5 -59.58 7.88 -69.62
C MET A 5 -59.63 8.50 -68.22
N THR A 6 -59.80 7.69 -67.23
CA THR A 6 -59.74 8.08 -65.79
C THR A 6 -58.27 7.97 -65.33
N PRO A 7 -57.76 8.92 -64.53
CA PRO A 7 -56.39 8.82 -63.99
C PRO A 7 -56.39 7.97 -62.71
N SER A 8 -55.46 6.98 -62.68
CA SER A 8 -55.19 6.17 -61.48
C SER A 8 -54.35 7.00 -60.47
N HIS A 9 -54.91 7.14 -59.25
CA HIS A 9 -54.17 7.70 -58.13
C HIS A 9 -53.21 6.67 -57.52
N TRP A 10 -51.90 6.93 -57.59
CA TRP A 10 -50.87 6.19 -56.91
C TRP A 10 -50.75 6.74 -55.47
N LEU A 11 -51.15 5.92 -54.51
CA LEU A 11 -50.92 6.16 -53.09
C LEU A 11 -49.46 5.87 -52.74
N ALA A 12 -48.69 6.89 -52.48
CA ALA A 12 -47.33 6.79 -51.93
C ALA A 12 -47.41 6.45 -50.45
N ILE A 13 -46.94 5.26 -50.04
CA ILE A 13 -46.78 4.86 -48.65
C ILE A 13 -45.41 5.41 -48.21
N PRO A 14 -45.31 6.21 -47.10
CA PRO A 14 -44.03 6.59 -46.57
C PRO A 14 -43.40 5.40 -45.83
N ALA A 15 -42.25 4.94 -46.26
CA ALA A 15 -41.42 4.00 -45.54
C ALA A 15 -40.81 4.73 -44.32
N VAL A 16 -41.33 4.39 -43.13
CA VAL A 16 -40.71 4.78 -41.86
C VAL A 16 -39.50 3.90 -41.65
N ALA A 17 -38.32 4.46 -41.88
CA ALA A 17 -37.07 3.82 -41.51
C ALA A 17 -36.91 3.82 -39.99
N LEU A 18 -37.12 2.66 -39.35
CA LEU A 18 -36.89 2.43 -37.94
C LEU A 18 -35.36 2.25 -37.77
N SER A 19 -34.67 3.32 -37.40
CA SER A 19 -33.25 3.26 -37.02
C SER A 19 -33.12 2.57 -35.69
N LEU A 20 -32.77 1.27 -35.68
CA LEU A 20 -32.33 0.54 -34.49
C LEU A 20 -30.96 1.14 -34.09
N SER A 21 -30.98 1.99 -33.06
CA SER A 21 -29.78 2.36 -32.31
C SER A 21 -29.31 1.13 -31.56
N VAL A 22 -28.34 0.40 -32.10
CA VAL A 22 -27.60 -0.59 -31.36
C VAL A 22 -26.70 0.20 -30.39
N SER A 23 -27.20 0.40 -29.15
CA SER A 23 -26.35 0.80 -28.04
C SER A 23 -25.35 -0.36 -27.85
N GLY A 24 -24.12 -0.17 -28.33
CA GLY A 24 -23.03 -1.07 -28.03
C GLY A 24 -22.90 -1.09 -26.50
N LEU A 25 -23.19 -2.23 -25.90
CA LEU A 25 -22.67 -2.58 -24.59
C LEU A 25 -21.16 -2.61 -24.77
N ALA A 26 -20.48 -1.52 -24.37
CA ALA A 26 -19.05 -1.59 -24.14
C ALA A 26 -18.90 -2.67 -23.05
N SER A 27 -18.38 -3.84 -23.43
CA SER A 27 -17.84 -4.76 -22.45
C SER A 27 -16.76 -3.98 -21.74
N ALA A 28 -16.96 -3.66 -20.46
CA ALA A 28 -15.87 -3.32 -19.59
C ALA A 28 -14.89 -4.50 -19.72
N GLN A 29 -13.74 -4.24 -20.30
CA GLN A 29 -12.66 -5.22 -20.37
C GLN A 29 -12.15 -5.26 -18.94
N ASP A 30 -12.35 -6.40 -18.24
CA ASP A 30 -11.82 -6.59 -16.89
C ASP A 30 -10.30 -6.38 -16.97
N THR A 31 -9.84 -5.23 -16.49
CA THR A 31 -8.42 -4.88 -16.50
C THR A 31 -7.78 -5.49 -15.27
N THR A 32 -6.82 -6.39 -15.46
CA THR A 32 -6.06 -6.98 -14.36
C THR A 32 -4.73 -6.26 -14.22
N LEU A 33 -4.47 -5.68 -13.04
CA LEU A 33 -3.21 -5.02 -12.70
C LEU A 33 -2.30 -5.99 -11.93
N LYS A 34 -1.04 -6.02 -12.31
CA LYS A 34 0.00 -6.73 -11.57
C LYS A 34 0.40 -5.92 -10.36
N ALA A 35 0.12 -6.44 -9.17
CA ALA A 35 0.46 -5.84 -7.91
C ALA A 35 1.55 -6.62 -7.17
N VAL A 36 2.34 -5.93 -6.36
CA VAL A 36 3.29 -6.56 -5.44
C VAL A 36 3.19 -5.99 -4.04
N THR A 37 3.50 -6.84 -3.07
CA THR A 37 3.60 -6.52 -1.66
C THR A 37 4.77 -7.24 -1.00
N ASP A 38 5.17 -6.81 0.21
CA ASP A 38 6.17 -7.51 1.04
C ASP A 38 5.47 -8.36 2.11
N PRO A 39 5.68 -9.69 2.17
CA PRO A 39 4.92 -10.55 3.08
C PRO A 39 5.36 -10.46 4.55
N SER A 40 6.13 -9.45 4.94
CA SER A 40 6.75 -9.38 6.28
C SER A 40 6.40 -8.14 7.09
N PHE A 41 5.44 -7.31 6.68
CA PHE A 41 5.11 -6.03 7.35
C PHE A 41 3.80 -6.10 8.15
N VAL A 42 3.78 -6.90 9.21
CA VAL A 42 2.60 -7.12 10.07
C VAL A 42 2.24 -5.86 10.88
N PRO A 43 0.95 -5.43 10.97
CA PRO A 43 -0.26 -6.09 10.48
C PRO A 43 -0.73 -5.59 9.10
N PHE A 44 0.11 -4.88 8.35
CA PHE A 44 -0.25 -4.32 7.04
C PHE A 44 -0.36 -5.41 5.97
N GLU A 45 0.68 -6.27 5.86
CA GLU A 45 0.67 -7.42 4.97
C GLU A 45 1.45 -8.59 5.57
N MET A 46 0.86 -9.77 5.46
CA MET A 46 1.43 -11.02 5.95
C MET A 46 0.80 -12.22 5.25
N MET A 47 1.56 -13.32 5.20
CA MET A 47 1.01 -14.59 4.74
C MET A 47 0.19 -15.23 5.85
N ASP A 48 -1.09 -15.46 5.62
CA ASP A 48 -1.92 -16.27 6.50
C ASP A 48 -1.47 -17.74 6.42
N GLN A 49 -1.17 -18.34 7.58
CA GLN A 49 -0.58 -19.68 7.65
C GLN A 49 -1.59 -20.79 7.40
N GLU A 50 -2.88 -20.51 7.50
CA GLU A 50 -3.95 -21.50 7.32
C GLU A 50 -4.44 -21.52 5.86
N SER A 51 -4.70 -20.35 5.28
CA SER A 51 -5.16 -20.21 3.90
C SER A 51 -4.04 -20.18 2.86
N GLY A 52 -2.86 -19.70 3.24
CA GLY A 52 -1.75 -19.41 2.32
C GLY A 52 -1.96 -18.14 1.50
N GLU A 53 -2.93 -17.32 1.86
CA GLU A 53 -3.24 -16.06 1.19
C GLU A 53 -2.55 -14.88 1.87
N MET A 54 -2.31 -13.81 1.13
CA MET A 54 -1.88 -12.53 1.69
C MET A 54 -3.06 -11.85 2.36
N VAL A 55 -2.87 -11.45 3.62
CA VAL A 55 -3.87 -10.74 4.43
C VAL A 55 -3.22 -9.56 5.14
N GLY A 56 -4.00 -8.59 5.56
CA GLY A 56 -3.50 -7.42 6.27
C GLY A 56 -4.29 -6.16 5.95
N PHE A 57 -3.94 -5.08 6.64
CA PHE A 57 -4.56 -3.78 6.42
C PHE A 57 -4.39 -3.34 4.96
N ASP A 58 -3.18 -3.41 4.41
CA ASP A 58 -2.88 -3.05 3.03
C ASP A 58 -3.63 -3.92 2.02
N MET A 59 -3.83 -5.20 2.35
CA MET A 59 -4.57 -6.10 1.48
C MET A 59 -6.07 -5.76 1.41
N ASP A 60 -6.68 -5.43 2.57
CA ASP A 60 -8.06 -4.98 2.60
C ASP A 60 -8.24 -3.63 1.86
N ILE A 61 -7.30 -2.68 2.04
CA ILE A 61 -7.29 -1.40 1.31
C ILE A 61 -7.15 -1.64 -0.20
N LEU A 62 -6.21 -2.48 -0.62
CA LEU A 62 -6.00 -2.77 -2.05
C LEU A 62 -7.23 -3.38 -2.71
N HIS A 63 -7.84 -4.37 -2.07
CA HIS A 63 -9.02 -5.03 -2.62
C HIS A 63 -10.21 -4.07 -2.72
N GLU A 64 -10.45 -3.26 -1.71
CA GLU A 64 -11.54 -2.28 -1.73
C GLU A 64 -11.32 -1.21 -2.80
N ILE A 65 -10.07 -0.73 -2.96
CA ILE A 65 -9.73 0.19 -4.05
C ILE A 65 -9.95 -0.46 -5.41
N ALA A 66 -9.51 -1.71 -5.60
CA ALA A 66 -9.66 -2.43 -6.85
C ALA A 66 -11.14 -2.61 -7.23
N ASP A 67 -11.97 -3.00 -6.28
CA ASP A 67 -13.41 -3.15 -6.47
C ASP A 67 -14.08 -1.83 -6.87
N ARG A 68 -13.73 -0.71 -6.21
CA ARG A 68 -14.30 0.62 -6.49
C ARG A 68 -13.78 1.23 -7.79
N ALA A 69 -12.48 1.09 -8.04
CA ALA A 69 -11.84 1.62 -9.25
C ALA A 69 -12.09 0.75 -10.50
N GLY A 70 -12.58 -0.49 -10.34
CA GLY A 70 -12.99 -1.38 -11.42
C GLY A 70 -11.82 -2.09 -12.10
N PHE A 71 -10.86 -2.58 -11.34
CA PHE A 71 -9.80 -3.46 -11.85
C PHE A 71 -9.63 -4.72 -10.98
N ASP A 72 -9.15 -5.79 -11.60
CA ASP A 72 -8.72 -7.00 -10.91
C ASP A 72 -7.26 -6.90 -10.48
N VAL A 73 -6.85 -7.67 -9.47
CA VAL A 73 -5.48 -7.68 -8.94
C VAL A 73 -4.83 -9.04 -9.16
N ASP A 74 -3.69 -9.06 -9.87
CA ASP A 74 -2.74 -10.19 -9.90
C ASP A 74 -1.64 -9.92 -8.87
N LEU A 75 -1.87 -10.32 -7.59
CA LEU A 75 -1.00 -10.04 -6.46
C LEU A 75 0.14 -11.05 -6.36
N ASN A 76 1.35 -10.53 -6.30
CA ASN A 76 2.57 -11.29 -6.06
C ASN A 76 3.34 -10.72 -4.87
N THR A 77 4.30 -11.46 -4.35
CA THR A 77 5.15 -11.00 -3.23
C THR A 77 6.60 -10.85 -3.67
N MET A 78 7.32 -9.89 -3.08
CA MET A 78 8.76 -9.74 -3.22
C MET A 78 9.36 -9.05 -2.00
N ASP A 79 10.69 -9.11 -1.87
CA ASP A 79 11.40 -8.36 -0.83
C ASP A 79 11.24 -6.85 -1.06
N PHE A 80 11.05 -6.09 0.01
CA PHE A 80 10.74 -4.65 -0.01
C PHE A 80 11.70 -3.82 -0.88
N ASN A 81 13.01 -4.09 -0.79
CA ASN A 81 14.02 -3.37 -1.57
C ASN A 81 13.92 -3.56 -3.09
N GLY A 82 13.16 -4.56 -3.55
CA GLY A 82 12.88 -4.82 -4.96
C GLY A 82 11.64 -4.10 -5.48
N ILE A 83 10.75 -3.62 -4.59
CA ILE A 83 9.42 -3.12 -4.95
C ILE A 83 9.50 -1.86 -5.83
N ILE A 84 10.13 -0.79 -5.35
CA ILE A 84 10.22 0.47 -6.12
C ILE A 84 10.91 0.27 -7.48
N PRO A 85 12.04 -0.46 -7.60
CA PRO A 85 12.61 -0.80 -8.90
C PRO A 85 11.66 -1.59 -9.83
N ALA A 86 10.85 -2.49 -9.29
CA ALA A 86 9.90 -3.27 -10.09
C ALA A 86 8.78 -2.38 -10.67
N VAL A 87 8.23 -1.46 -9.85
CA VAL A 87 7.24 -0.47 -10.29
C VAL A 87 7.85 0.49 -11.30
N GLN A 88 9.05 1.04 -11.02
CA GLN A 88 9.75 1.97 -11.91
C GLN A 88 9.98 1.41 -13.31
N THR A 89 10.31 0.12 -13.39
CA THR A 89 10.59 -0.54 -14.69
C THR A 89 9.35 -1.03 -15.41
N GLY A 90 8.15 -0.90 -14.80
CA GLY A 90 6.88 -1.40 -15.34
C GLY A 90 6.78 -2.93 -15.36
N ASN A 91 7.60 -3.63 -14.55
CA ASN A 91 7.45 -5.08 -14.36
C ASN A 91 6.17 -5.41 -13.60
N VAL A 92 5.73 -4.49 -12.75
CA VAL A 92 4.44 -4.48 -12.05
C VAL A 92 3.79 -3.11 -12.24
N ASP A 93 2.46 -3.07 -12.17
CA ASP A 93 1.68 -1.85 -12.40
C ASP A 93 1.57 -1.01 -11.13
N LEU A 94 1.48 -1.66 -9.97
CA LEU A 94 1.37 -1.02 -8.67
C LEU A 94 2.01 -1.85 -7.54
N ALA A 95 2.24 -1.18 -6.41
CA ALA A 95 2.67 -1.83 -5.17
C ALA A 95 2.05 -1.18 -3.93
N ILE A 96 1.66 -2.00 -2.96
CA ILE A 96 1.23 -1.58 -1.63
C ILE A 96 1.98 -2.41 -0.59
N ALA A 97 2.72 -1.77 0.30
CA ALA A 97 3.61 -2.44 1.26
C ALA A 97 4.09 -1.47 2.36
N GLY A 98 3.20 -0.64 2.92
CA GLY A 98 3.60 0.42 3.85
C GLY A 98 4.66 1.34 3.23
N ILE A 99 4.52 1.69 1.95
CA ILE A 99 5.55 2.41 1.21
C ILE A 99 5.51 3.90 1.57
N THR A 100 6.50 4.38 2.29
CA THR A 100 6.63 5.81 2.59
C THR A 100 6.76 6.62 1.31
N ILE A 101 5.91 7.65 1.18
CA ILE A 101 6.01 8.66 0.14
C ILE A 101 7.24 9.54 0.45
N THR A 102 8.22 9.57 -0.46
CA THR A 102 9.40 10.44 -0.35
C THR A 102 9.65 11.17 -1.66
N ASP A 103 10.28 12.34 -1.59
CA ASP A 103 10.64 13.13 -2.77
C ASP A 103 11.49 12.31 -3.76
N GLU A 104 12.38 11.45 -3.25
CA GLU A 104 13.24 10.59 -4.07
C GLU A 104 12.40 9.56 -4.84
N ARG A 105 11.50 8.86 -4.14
CA ARG A 105 10.61 7.86 -4.76
C ARG A 105 9.65 8.50 -5.75
N GLN A 106 9.12 9.69 -5.44
CA GLN A 106 8.23 10.44 -6.33
C GLN A 106 8.90 10.89 -7.65
N GLN A 107 10.22 10.93 -7.74
CA GLN A 107 10.90 11.21 -9.00
C GLN A 107 10.78 10.05 -10.01
N ILE A 108 10.60 8.82 -9.54
CA ILE A 108 10.70 7.61 -10.37
C ILE A 108 9.42 6.77 -10.42
N VAL A 109 8.49 6.96 -9.47
CA VAL A 109 7.15 6.37 -9.46
C VAL A 109 6.12 7.44 -9.14
N ASP A 110 4.83 7.17 -9.40
CA ASP A 110 3.73 7.99 -8.90
C ASP A 110 3.12 7.33 -7.65
N PHE A 111 2.51 8.13 -6.78
CA PHE A 111 1.84 7.65 -5.58
C PHE A 111 0.37 8.03 -5.60
N SER A 112 -0.45 7.22 -4.94
CA SER A 112 -1.77 7.64 -4.49
C SER A 112 -1.66 8.77 -3.47
N ASP A 113 -2.78 9.37 -3.10
CA ASP A 113 -2.89 10.12 -1.85
C ASP A 113 -2.49 9.22 -0.67
N PRO A 114 -2.01 9.81 0.44
CA PRO A 114 -1.65 9.04 1.62
C PRO A 114 -2.84 8.25 2.17
N TYR A 115 -2.61 6.98 2.51
CA TYR A 115 -3.64 6.15 3.15
C TYR A 115 -3.34 5.83 4.61
N TYR A 116 -2.14 6.13 5.14
CA TYR A 116 -1.77 5.87 6.53
C TYR A 116 -0.67 6.82 7.00
N ASP A 117 -0.84 7.42 8.20
CA ASP A 117 0.19 8.21 8.85
C ASP A 117 1.11 7.34 9.70
N SER A 118 2.41 7.53 9.55
CA SER A 118 3.44 6.75 10.19
C SER A 118 4.61 7.61 10.66
N GLY A 119 5.68 6.99 11.03
CA GLY A 119 6.96 7.55 11.43
C GLY A 119 7.87 6.43 11.91
N LEU A 120 9.05 6.78 12.41
CA LEU A 120 10.05 5.81 12.83
C LEU A 120 10.14 5.75 14.37
N ARG A 121 10.47 4.58 14.91
CA ARG A 121 10.60 4.38 16.35
C ARG A 121 11.68 3.36 16.71
N ILE A 122 12.24 3.52 17.89
CA ILE A 122 13.20 2.59 18.47
C ILE A 122 12.46 1.50 19.25
N LEU A 123 12.83 0.24 19.06
CA LEU A 123 12.42 -0.91 19.85
C LEU A 123 13.65 -1.53 20.50
N VAL A 124 13.58 -1.79 21.79
CA VAL A 124 14.69 -2.38 22.58
C VAL A 124 14.19 -3.48 23.50
N ALA A 125 15.09 -4.29 24.04
CA ALA A 125 14.75 -5.22 25.13
C ALA A 125 14.21 -4.45 26.33
N ASP A 126 13.27 -5.02 27.09
CA ASP A 126 12.60 -4.36 28.21
C ASP A 126 13.59 -3.81 29.26
N GLY A 127 14.68 -4.53 29.55
CA GLY A 127 15.75 -4.12 30.46
C GLY A 127 16.80 -3.16 29.88
N SER A 128 16.63 -2.65 28.65
CA SER A 128 17.60 -1.75 28.02
C SER A 128 17.56 -0.36 28.63
N ASP A 129 18.74 0.27 28.74
CA ASP A 129 18.93 1.67 29.15
C ASP A 129 18.80 2.66 27.99
N VAL A 130 18.67 2.19 26.74
CA VAL A 130 18.47 3.04 25.56
C VAL A 130 17.12 3.75 25.68
N SER A 131 17.10 5.06 25.47
CA SER A 131 15.92 5.92 25.58
C SER A 131 15.75 6.90 24.42
N SER A 132 16.79 7.07 23.60
CA SER A 132 16.81 8.03 22.49
C SER A 132 17.72 7.56 21.35
N LEU A 133 17.73 8.31 20.25
CA LEU A 133 18.62 8.07 19.12
C LEU A 133 20.11 8.23 19.50
N ASP A 134 20.41 9.19 20.38
CA ASP A 134 21.78 9.45 20.81
C ASP A 134 22.39 8.27 21.58
N ASP A 135 21.55 7.48 22.28
CA ASP A 135 21.98 6.29 23.02
C ASP A 135 22.32 5.10 22.08
N LEU A 136 22.02 5.24 20.79
CA LEU A 136 22.32 4.23 19.78
C LEU A 136 23.77 4.29 19.26
N GLU A 137 24.55 5.33 19.60
CA GLU A 137 25.98 5.38 19.28
C GLU A 137 26.73 4.18 19.88
N GLY A 138 27.52 3.51 19.06
CA GLY A 138 28.26 2.30 19.43
C GLY A 138 27.39 1.05 19.60
N LYS A 139 26.10 1.09 19.29
CA LYS A 139 25.16 -0.05 19.40
C LYS A 139 25.02 -0.76 18.06
N ARG A 140 24.60 -2.03 18.16
CA ARG A 140 24.17 -2.86 17.02
C ARG A 140 22.70 -2.62 16.77
N ILE A 141 22.37 -2.07 15.61
CA ILE A 141 21.01 -1.67 15.26
C ILE A 141 20.54 -2.52 14.10
N ALA A 142 19.41 -3.20 14.28
CA ALA A 142 18.73 -3.90 13.20
C ALA A 142 17.69 -2.98 12.56
N THR A 143 17.62 -2.99 11.23
CA THR A 143 16.64 -2.24 10.44
C THR A 143 16.33 -2.99 9.16
N LYS A 144 15.38 -2.52 8.35
CA LYS A 144 15.01 -3.17 7.09
C LYS A 144 15.76 -2.57 5.91
N ILE A 145 16.27 -3.43 5.03
CA ILE A 145 16.95 -2.99 3.82
C ILE A 145 15.99 -2.25 2.87
N GLY A 146 16.43 -1.12 2.32
CA GLY A 146 15.66 -0.32 1.37
C GLY A 146 14.53 0.52 1.99
N SER A 147 14.44 0.55 3.34
CA SER A 147 13.47 1.38 4.07
C SER A 147 14.03 2.77 4.39
N THR A 148 13.14 3.72 4.62
CA THR A 148 13.48 5.06 5.10
C THR A 148 14.16 5.03 6.47
N SER A 149 13.88 4.03 7.30
CA SER A 149 14.55 3.84 8.59
C SER A 149 16.04 3.53 8.43
N TYR A 150 16.42 2.75 7.40
CA TYR A 150 17.83 2.51 7.08
C TYR A 150 18.52 3.80 6.63
N ASP A 151 17.91 4.55 5.73
CA ASP A 151 18.46 5.80 5.20
C ASP A 151 18.62 6.85 6.32
N TYR A 152 17.61 6.95 7.20
CA TYR A 152 17.64 7.83 8.37
C TYR A 152 18.80 7.48 9.32
N LEU A 153 19.00 6.20 9.63
CA LEU A 153 20.10 5.76 10.48
C LEU A 153 21.47 6.06 9.84
N GLN A 154 21.59 5.83 8.52
CA GLN A 154 22.83 6.15 7.80
C GLN A 154 23.13 7.65 7.84
N GLU A 155 22.11 8.50 7.68
CA GLU A 155 22.27 9.96 7.76
C GLU A 155 22.65 10.43 9.18
N LYS A 156 21.96 9.91 10.21
CA LYS A 156 22.11 10.42 11.58
C LYS A 156 23.27 9.82 12.36
N LEU A 157 23.53 8.53 12.16
CA LEU A 157 24.53 7.78 12.93
C LEU A 157 25.73 7.34 12.07
N GLY A 158 25.50 6.96 10.82
CA GLY A 158 26.57 6.53 9.91
C GLY A 158 27.50 5.50 10.57
N ASP A 159 28.80 5.80 10.58
CA ASP A 159 29.83 4.94 11.17
C ASP A 159 29.86 4.94 12.71
N SER A 160 29.04 5.76 13.39
CA SER A 160 28.98 5.79 14.86
C SER A 160 28.18 4.63 15.47
N ALA A 161 27.47 3.82 14.66
CA ALA A 161 26.74 2.65 15.07
C ALA A 161 26.93 1.48 14.10
N GLU A 162 26.73 0.25 14.57
CA GLU A 162 26.74 -0.95 13.71
C GLU A 162 25.33 -1.19 13.18
N ILE A 163 25.02 -0.66 11.97
CA ILE A 163 23.72 -0.76 11.35
C ILE A 163 23.66 -1.99 10.45
N THR A 164 22.83 -2.97 10.82
CA THR A 164 22.62 -4.22 10.06
C THR A 164 21.24 -4.22 9.41
N PRO A 165 21.17 -4.10 8.07
CA PRO A 165 19.90 -4.21 7.35
C PRO A 165 19.51 -5.68 7.13
N TYR A 166 18.22 -5.97 7.36
CA TYR A 166 17.61 -7.29 7.17
C TYR A 166 16.57 -7.26 6.06
N PRO A 167 16.36 -8.37 5.33
CA PRO A 167 15.33 -8.42 4.29
C PRO A 167 13.91 -8.45 4.86
N GLY A 168 13.69 -9.08 6.01
CA GLY A 168 12.38 -9.21 6.65
C GLY A 168 12.33 -8.66 8.07
N SER A 169 11.18 -8.13 8.49
CA SER A 169 11.01 -7.61 9.85
C SER A 169 11.16 -8.70 10.94
N SER A 170 10.76 -9.93 10.64
CA SER A 170 10.93 -11.05 11.56
C SER A 170 12.39 -11.30 11.94
N ASP A 171 13.31 -11.15 11.00
CA ASP A 171 14.75 -11.34 11.24
C ASP A 171 15.33 -10.25 12.14
N MET A 172 14.87 -8.98 11.95
CA MET A 172 15.23 -7.87 12.85
C MET A 172 14.81 -8.14 14.29
N TYR A 173 13.56 -8.60 14.48
CA TYR A 173 13.04 -8.92 15.81
C TYR A 173 13.74 -10.12 16.44
N MET A 174 14.06 -11.13 15.65
CA MET A 174 14.87 -12.26 16.14
C MET A 174 16.28 -11.83 16.53
N ALA A 175 16.90 -10.91 15.81
CA ALA A 175 18.20 -10.35 16.17
C ALA A 175 18.14 -9.60 17.51
N LEU A 176 17.12 -8.80 17.75
CA LEU A 176 16.90 -8.12 19.04
C LEU A 176 16.64 -9.12 20.17
N MET A 177 15.70 -10.05 19.98
CA MET A 177 15.31 -11.03 20.99
C MET A 177 16.44 -12.01 21.33
N GLY A 178 17.30 -12.31 20.35
CA GLY A 178 18.48 -13.17 20.51
C GLY A 178 19.72 -12.44 21.01
N GLY A 179 19.68 -11.13 21.20
CA GLY A 179 20.78 -10.30 21.68
C GLY A 179 21.92 -10.10 20.66
N SER A 180 21.69 -10.37 19.38
CA SER A 180 22.62 -10.01 18.30
C SER A 180 22.46 -8.59 17.82
N ALA A 181 21.31 -7.95 18.07
CA ALA A 181 21.09 -6.50 17.99
C ALA A 181 20.74 -5.94 19.38
N ASP A 182 21.13 -4.70 19.63
CA ASP A 182 20.82 -3.96 20.87
C ASP A 182 19.53 -3.17 20.73
N ALA A 183 19.18 -2.81 19.49
CA ALA A 183 17.94 -2.11 19.15
C ALA A 183 17.46 -2.51 17.75
N VAL A 184 16.15 -2.33 17.52
CA VAL A 184 15.56 -2.21 16.19
C VAL A 184 15.13 -0.75 16.00
N PHE A 185 15.40 -0.19 14.85
CA PHE A 185 14.88 1.11 14.45
C PHE A 185 14.09 0.93 13.16
N TYR A 186 12.77 1.12 13.25
CA TYR A 186 11.90 0.81 12.14
C TYR A 186 10.55 1.54 12.28
N ASP A 187 9.64 1.32 11.35
CA ASP A 187 8.33 1.95 11.26
C ASP A 187 7.52 1.76 12.53
N ALA A 188 7.04 2.86 13.08
CA ALA A 188 6.38 2.92 14.38
C ALA A 188 5.19 1.97 14.53
N PRO A 189 4.26 1.85 13.54
CA PRO A 189 3.14 0.93 13.67
C PRO A 189 3.59 -0.54 13.72
N ASN A 190 4.62 -0.93 12.95
CA ASN A 190 5.11 -2.30 12.93
C ASN A 190 5.84 -2.68 14.22
N VAL A 191 6.76 -1.83 14.72
CA VAL A 191 7.43 -2.10 16.02
C VAL A 191 6.47 -2.03 17.19
N GLY A 192 5.48 -1.13 17.15
CA GLY A 192 4.43 -1.02 18.15
C GLY A 192 3.56 -2.29 18.22
N TYR A 193 3.13 -2.78 17.07
CA TYR A 193 2.37 -4.03 16.98
C TYR A 193 3.17 -5.23 17.50
N PHE A 194 4.45 -5.34 17.11
CA PHE A 194 5.32 -6.40 17.61
C PHE A 194 5.47 -6.33 19.13
N ALA A 195 5.70 -5.14 19.70
CA ALA A 195 5.86 -4.96 21.13
C ALA A 195 4.61 -5.37 21.93
N GLN A 196 3.41 -5.14 21.39
CA GLN A 196 2.13 -5.46 22.01
C GLN A 196 1.70 -6.93 21.82
N THR A 197 2.34 -7.66 20.91
CA THR A 197 1.97 -9.03 20.56
C THR A 197 3.09 -10.01 20.88
N LYS A 198 3.88 -10.41 19.89
CA LYS A 198 4.96 -11.41 20.02
C LYS A 198 6.10 -11.00 20.96
N GLY A 199 6.29 -9.68 21.11
CA GLY A 199 7.31 -9.08 21.98
C GLY A 199 6.83 -8.73 23.38
N GLU A 200 5.55 -8.96 23.71
CA GLU A 200 4.94 -8.53 24.99
C GLU A 200 5.77 -8.96 26.20
N GLY A 201 6.07 -7.98 27.08
CA GLY A 201 6.87 -8.18 28.29
C GLY A 201 8.35 -8.48 28.08
N LYS A 202 8.85 -8.44 26.83
CA LYS A 202 10.26 -8.72 26.51
C LYS A 202 10.94 -7.54 25.84
N VAL A 203 10.17 -6.71 25.14
CA VAL A 203 10.65 -5.51 24.44
C VAL A 203 9.74 -4.33 24.73
N LYS A 204 10.26 -3.12 24.51
CA LYS A 204 9.52 -1.86 24.65
C LYS A 204 9.94 -0.90 23.56
N THR A 205 9.01 -0.05 23.11
CA THR A 205 9.32 1.11 22.29
C THR A 205 9.83 2.24 23.16
N VAL A 206 10.84 2.96 22.70
CA VAL A 206 11.45 4.09 23.42
C VAL A 206 11.66 5.27 22.48
N GLY A 207 11.89 6.46 23.06
CA GLY A 207 12.08 7.71 22.34
C GLY A 207 10.78 8.27 21.76
N PRO A 208 10.86 9.43 21.09
CA PRO A 208 9.73 10.03 20.39
C PRO A 208 9.42 9.27 19.10
N LEU A 209 8.35 9.67 18.41
CA LEU A 209 8.19 9.38 17.00
C LEU A 209 9.22 10.21 16.23
N TYR A 210 10.10 9.54 15.50
CA TYR A 210 11.06 10.19 14.63
C TYR A 210 10.45 10.31 13.24
N GLU A 211 10.65 11.44 12.59
CA GLU A 211 10.30 11.69 11.20
C GLU A 211 8.88 11.21 10.84
N GLY A 212 7.90 12.12 10.95
CA GLY A 212 6.53 11.83 10.50
C GLY A 212 6.54 11.45 9.01
N GLN A 213 5.90 10.35 8.68
CA GLN A 213 5.88 9.75 7.35
C GLN A 213 4.45 9.38 6.97
N GLN A 214 4.20 9.25 5.66
CA GLN A 214 2.91 8.81 5.13
C GLN A 214 3.11 7.68 4.15
N TYR A 215 2.23 6.67 4.19
CA TYR A 215 2.23 5.59 3.22
C TYR A 215 1.30 5.89 2.07
N GLY A 216 1.73 5.52 0.86
CA GLY A 216 0.97 5.59 -0.37
C GLY A 216 1.12 4.32 -1.19
N ILE A 217 0.17 4.09 -2.10
CA ILE A 217 0.27 3.05 -3.11
C ILE A 217 1.16 3.57 -4.23
N ALA A 218 2.23 2.84 -4.55
CA ALA A 218 3.13 3.21 -5.62
C ALA A 218 2.64 2.67 -6.96
N PHE A 219 2.62 3.51 -7.99
CA PHE A 219 2.23 3.18 -9.36
C PHE A 219 3.38 3.45 -10.33
N ALA A 220 3.40 2.75 -11.45
CA ALA A 220 4.31 3.09 -12.53
C ALA A 220 4.11 4.55 -12.96
N LYS A 221 5.20 5.23 -13.32
CA LYS A 221 5.16 6.67 -13.66
C LYS A 221 4.21 6.95 -14.82
N GLY A 222 3.27 7.88 -14.63
CA GLY A 222 2.24 8.24 -15.60
C GLY A 222 1.07 7.23 -15.66
N SER A 223 0.85 6.44 -14.63
CA SER A 223 -0.27 5.50 -14.54
C SER A 223 -1.61 6.23 -14.52
N ASP A 224 -2.55 5.77 -15.34
CA ASP A 224 -3.94 6.27 -15.37
C ASP A 224 -4.75 5.79 -14.13
N TRP A 225 -4.17 4.96 -13.28
CA TRP A 225 -4.85 4.35 -12.12
C TRP A 225 -4.66 5.10 -10.80
N VAL A 226 -3.80 6.13 -10.78
CA VAL A 226 -3.59 6.96 -9.57
C VAL A 226 -4.88 7.69 -9.17
N GLU A 227 -5.51 8.37 -10.12
CA GLU A 227 -6.74 9.13 -9.84
C GLU A 227 -7.92 8.21 -9.46
N PRO A 228 -8.21 7.11 -10.17
CA PRO A 228 -9.23 6.15 -9.70
C PRO A 228 -8.96 5.57 -8.30
N ALA A 229 -7.69 5.35 -7.94
CA ALA A 229 -7.33 4.89 -6.60
C ALA A 229 -7.60 5.97 -5.53
N ASN A 230 -7.30 7.23 -5.83
CA ASN A 230 -7.57 8.36 -4.93
C ASN A 230 -9.07 8.57 -4.74
N GLU A 231 -9.86 8.54 -5.83
CA GLU A 231 -11.33 8.61 -5.75
C GLU A 231 -11.91 7.47 -4.89
N ALA A 232 -11.34 6.26 -5.00
CA ALA A 232 -11.74 5.13 -4.17
C ALA A 232 -11.38 5.34 -2.69
N LEU A 233 -10.17 5.83 -2.39
CA LEU A 233 -9.74 6.16 -1.02
C LEU A 233 -10.63 7.23 -0.39
N GLU A 234 -10.93 8.32 -1.11
CA GLU A 234 -11.82 9.37 -0.65
C GLU A 234 -13.22 8.81 -0.32
N ALA A 235 -13.78 8.00 -1.22
CA ALA A 235 -15.09 7.36 -1.00
C ALA A 235 -15.09 6.40 0.20
N MET A 236 -13.98 5.68 0.46
CA MET A 236 -13.82 4.82 1.66
C MET A 236 -13.82 5.63 2.96
N HIS A 237 -13.21 6.82 2.95
CA HIS A 237 -13.28 7.74 4.10
C HIS A 237 -14.68 8.31 4.29
N GLU A 238 -15.36 8.70 3.20
CA GLU A 238 -16.70 9.29 3.28
C GLU A 238 -17.76 8.31 3.81
N ASP A 239 -17.69 7.03 3.44
CA ASP A 239 -18.70 6.03 3.81
C ASP A 239 -18.32 5.20 5.05
N GLY A 240 -17.13 5.41 5.63
CA GLY A 240 -16.64 4.76 6.83
C GLY A 240 -16.00 3.39 6.62
N THR A 241 -15.86 2.93 5.37
CA THR A 241 -15.19 1.65 5.07
C THR A 241 -13.73 1.65 5.53
N TYR A 242 -13.02 2.77 5.37
CA TYR A 242 -11.66 2.92 5.86
C TYR A 242 -11.58 2.73 7.38
N ASP A 243 -12.47 3.35 8.14
CA ASP A 243 -12.53 3.23 9.60
C ASP A 243 -12.79 1.80 10.06
N ASP A 244 -13.66 1.08 9.36
CA ASP A 244 -13.96 -0.33 9.63
C ASP A 244 -12.74 -1.22 9.36
N ILE A 245 -12.01 -0.99 8.27
CA ILE A 245 -10.76 -1.71 7.96
C ILE A 245 -9.69 -1.38 9.01
N HIS A 246 -9.51 -0.10 9.34
CA HIS A 246 -8.54 0.32 10.37
C HIS A 246 -8.85 -0.34 11.71
N LYS A 247 -10.10 -0.31 12.15
CA LYS A 247 -10.55 -0.94 13.39
C LYS A 247 -10.36 -2.46 13.39
N LYS A 248 -10.55 -3.12 12.26
CA LYS A 248 -10.32 -4.56 12.11
C LYS A 248 -8.87 -4.93 12.46
N TRP A 249 -7.90 -4.15 12.02
CA TRP A 249 -6.47 -4.48 12.13
C TRP A 249 -5.77 -3.86 13.34
N PHE A 250 -6.21 -2.69 13.79
CA PHE A 250 -5.59 -1.95 14.88
C PHE A 250 -6.46 -1.88 16.16
N GLY A 251 -7.72 -2.34 16.10
CA GLY A 251 -8.62 -2.40 17.24
C GLY A 251 -9.40 -1.10 17.50
N GLU A 252 -9.04 -0.02 16.86
CA GLU A 252 -9.66 1.31 16.97
C GLU A 252 -9.74 1.99 15.60
N ALA A 253 -10.65 2.95 15.46
CA ALA A 253 -10.67 3.83 14.29
C ALA A 253 -9.45 4.77 14.30
N PRO A 254 -9.05 5.35 13.15
CA PRO A 254 -7.97 6.33 13.11
C PRO A 254 -8.30 7.53 14.01
N GLU A 255 -7.24 8.16 14.57
CA GLU A 255 -7.43 9.40 15.32
C GLU A 255 -7.98 10.48 14.35
N SER A 256 -9.08 11.15 14.73
CA SER A 256 -9.62 12.25 13.94
C SER A 256 -8.65 13.45 13.98
N GLU A 257 -8.25 13.94 12.81
CA GLU A 257 -7.49 15.19 12.68
C GLU A 257 -8.18 16.41 13.31
#